data_9ea24f409e822ad56814523809782c9d
#
_entry.id   9ea24f409e822ad56814523809782c9d
#
_cell.length_a   1.000
_cell.length_b   1.000
_cell.length_c   1.000
_cell.angle_alpha   90.00
_cell.angle_beta   90.00
_cell.angle_gamma   90.00
#
_symmetry.space_group_name_H-M   'P 1'
#
loop_
_entity.id
_entity.type
_entity.pdbx_description
1 polymer ?
#
loop_
_entity_poly.entity_id
_entity_poly.type
_entity_poly.pdbx_seq_one_letter_code
_entity_poly.pdbx_strand_id
1 'polypeptide(L)'
;CEVYVATRTRFDKVNKIDGNNHLILLCKNETGYKNLIKMVSAGFVEGFYSKPRIDKELLEKYHEGLICLSACLAGEVPQAILAGDYERAKAAALWYRDLFGEGNYYIELQDHGLEEDNTVLPQLIKLARETGIPMAATNDSHYLRKEDAKMQGILLCIQTGKTIQDADKMEFQTDEFYVKTTDEMYELFSMVPEACANTAKIAEPVSYTHLRAHETAANLV
;
A
#
# COMPACT_ATOMS: atom_id res chain seq x y z
N CYS A 1 0.31 2.89 -7.24
CA CYS A 1 -1.15 2.72 -7.11
C CYS A 1 -1.44 1.86 -5.90
N GLU A 2 -2.34 2.32 -5.01
CA GLU A 2 -2.95 1.45 -4.01
C GLU A 2 -4.12 0.71 -4.67
N VAL A 3 -4.16 -0.61 -4.53
CA VAL A 3 -5.23 -1.47 -5.02
C VAL A 3 -5.88 -2.22 -3.86
N TYR A 4 -7.13 -2.60 -4.04
CA TYR A 4 -7.91 -3.38 -3.08
C TYR A 4 -7.95 -4.83 -3.54
N VAL A 5 -7.35 -5.74 -2.78
CA VAL A 5 -7.31 -7.18 -3.08
C VAL A 5 -8.46 -7.86 -2.34
N ALA A 6 -9.39 -8.47 -3.07
CA ALA A 6 -10.49 -9.22 -2.48
C ALA A 6 -10.00 -10.35 -1.58
N THR A 7 -10.64 -10.56 -0.44
CA THR A 7 -10.27 -11.63 0.51
C THR A 7 -10.47 -13.04 -0.05
N ARG A 8 -11.39 -13.19 -1.02
CA ARG A 8 -11.60 -14.41 -1.81
C ARG A 8 -11.40 -14.10 -3.28
N THR A 9 -12.44 -14.05 -4.08
CA THR A 9 -12.36 -13.65 -5.48
C THR A 9 -13.03 -12.29 -5.69
N ARG A 10 -12.67 -11.59 -6.77
CA ARG A 10 -13.29 -10.31 -7.14
C ARG A 10 -14.78 -10.41 -7.41
N PHE A 11 -15.28 -11.63 -7.68
CA PHE A 11 -16.70 -11.90 -7.97
C PHE A 11 -17.52 -12.13 -6.70
N ASP A 12 -16.89 -12.48 -5.58
CA ASP A 12 -17.56 -12.72 -4.31
C ASP A 12 -18.02 -11.39 -3.68
N LYS A 13 -19.31 -11.27 -3.35
CA LYS A 13 -19.92 -10.01 -2.88
C LYS A 13 -20.87 -10.25 -1.70
N VAL A 14 -20.45 -11.07 -0.72
CA VAL A 14 -21.26 -11.38 0.45
C VAL A 14 -20.94 -10.40 1.57
N ASN A 15 -21.97 -9.68 2.04
CA ASN A 15 -21.82 -8.67 3.07
C ASN A 15 -21.23 -9.26 4.38
N LYS A 16 -20.31 -8.54 5.00
CA LYS A 16 -19.57 -8.91 6.22
C LYS A 16 -18.65 -10.14 6.08
N ILE A 17 -18.60 -10.77 4.91
CA ILE A 17 -17.71 -11.90 4.63
C ILE A 17 -16.61 -11.44 3.65
N ASP A 18 -17.01 -10.81 2.54
CA ASP A 18 -16.09 -10.39 1.50
C ASP A 18 -15.63 -8.96 1.72
N GLY A 19 -14.42 -8.84 2.22
CA GLY A 19 -13.69 -7.61 2.37
C GLY A 19 -12.64 -7.40 1.27
N ASN A 20 -11.69 -6.57 1.59
CA ASN A 20 -10.50 -6.35 0.80
C ASN A 20 -9.32 -6.01 1.70
N ASN A 21 -8.12 -6.27 1.20
CA ASN A 21 -6.86 -5.81 1.79
C ASN A 21 -6.21 -4.79 0.85
N HIS A 22 -5.46 -3.87 1.42
CA HIS A 22 -4.66 -2.92 0.64
C HIS A 22 -3.39 -3.60 0.11
N LEU A 23 -2.95 -3.17 -1.06
CA LEU A 23 -1.69 -3.58 -1.66
C LEU A 23 -1.14 -2.43 -2.49
N ILE A 24 0.17 -2.17 -2.41
CA ILE A 24 0.81 -1.12 -3.20
C ILE A 24 1.50 -1.75 -4.42
N LEU A 25 1.21 -1.22 -5.59
CA LEU A 25 1.83 -1.61 -6.85
C LEU A 25 2.48 -0.42 -7.53
N LEU A 26 3.76 -0.55 -7.85
CA LEU A 26 4.56 0.45 -8.55
C LEU A 26 4.98 -0.10 -9.91
N CYS A 27 4.84 0.71 -10.96
CA CYS A 27 5.24 0.31 -12.31
C CYS A 27 6.75 0.46 -12.47
N LYS A 28 7.42 -0.63 -12.77
CA LYS A 28 8.86 -0.69 -13.02
C LYS A 28 9.20 -0.36 -14.49
N ASN A 29 8.25 -0.61 -15.39
CA ASN A 29 8.40 -0.39 -16.83
C ASN A 29 7.02 -0.29 -17.51
N GLU A 30 7.03 -0.10 -18.83
CA GLU A 30 5.80 0.01 -19.64
C GLU A 30 4.91 -1.24 -19.58
N THR A 31 5.51 -2.44 -19.49
CA THR A 31 4.75 -3.70 -19.33
C THR A 31 3.97 -3.67 -18.02
N GLY A 32 4.63 -3.30 -16.92
CA GLY A 32 3.97 -3.15 -15.61
C GLY A 32 2.84 -2.11 -15.65
N TYR A 33 3.05 -0.98 -16.30
CA TYR A 33 2.01 0.03 -16.45
C TYR A 33 0.78 -0.50 -17.21
N LYS A 34 0.99 -1.17 -18.35
CA LYS A 34 -0.10 -1.80 -19.11
C LYS A 34 -0.81 -2.90 -18.32
N ASN A 35 -0.08 -3.68 -17.55
CA ASN A 35 -0.63 -4.72 -16.70
C ASN A 35 -1.45 -4.13 -15.53
N LEU A 36 -0.94 -3.07 -14.89
CA LEU A 36 -1.67 -2.37 -13.83
C LEU A 36 -2.99 -1.78 -14.34
N ILE A 37 -3.00 -1.15 -15.52
CA ILE A 37 -4.24 -0.66 -16.14
C ILE A 37 -5.27 -1.79 -16.31
N LYS A 38 -4.85 -2.96 -16.81
CA LYS A 38 -5.75 -4.11 -16.99
C LYS A 38 -6.34 -4.58 -15.65
N MET A 39 -5.51 -4.72 -14.62
CA MET A 39 -5.96 -5.13 -13.29
C MET A 39 -6.94 -4.13 -12.68
N VAL A 40 -6.60 -2.85 -12.69
CA VAL A 40 -7.47 -1.80 -12.14
C VAL A 40 -8.79 -1.73 -12.91
N SER A 41 -8.75 -1.82 -14.25
CA SER A 41 -9.96 -1.86 -15.06
C SER A 41 -10.85 -3.06 -14.73
N ALA A 42 -10.28 -4.26 -14.58
CA ALA A 42 -11.02 -5.45 -14.15
C ALA A 42 -11.61 -5.26 -12.74
N GLY A 43 -10.86 -4.61 -11.82
CA GLY A 43 -11.36 -4.27 -10.48
C GLY A 43 -12.63 -3.40 -10.52
N PHE A 44 -12.69 -2.43 -11.44
CA PHE A 44 -13.87 -1.59 -11.62
C PHE A 44 -15.03 -2.32 -12.32
N VAL A 45 -14.73 -3.07 -13.38
CA VAL A 45 -15.77 -3.69 -14.23
C VAL A 45 -16.35 -4.95 -13.61
N GLU A 46 -15.51 -5.80 -13.02
CA GLU A 46 -15.89 -7.12 -12.50
C GLU A 46 -15.96 -7.14 -10.97
N GLY A 47 -14.96 -6.52 -10.32
CA GLY A 47 -14.69 -6.67 -8.89
C GLY A 47 -15.32 -5.61 -7.99
N PHE A 48 -16.09 -4.66 -8.52
CA PHE A 48 -16.63 -3.57 -7.72
C PHE A 48 -17.62 -4.07 -6.66
N TYR A 49 -17.25 -3.86 -5.39
CA TYR A 49 -18.09 -4.10 -4.23
C TYR A 49 -17.64 -3.14 -3.12
N SER A 50 -18.32 -2.01 -2.98
CA SER A 50 -17.91 -0.83 -2.20
C SER A 50 -16.61 -0.18 -2.68
N LYS A 51 -15.65 -0.97 -3.11
CA LYS A 51 -14.35 -0.59 -3.69
C LYS A 51 -14.10 -1.40 -4.96
N PRO A 52 -13.28 -0.87 -5.91
CA PRO A 52 -12.83 -1.65 -7.07
C PRO A 52 -11.79 -2.68 -6.62
N ARG A 53 -12.15 -3.95 -6.56
CA ARG A 53 -11.29 -5.02 -6.04
C ARG A 53 -10.70 -5.87 -7.14
N ILE A 54 -9.39 -6.06 -7.09
CA ILE A 54 -8.69 -7.12 -7.82
C ILE A 54 -8.64 -8.37 -6.94
N ASP A 55 -8.06 -9.45 -7.44
CA ASP A 55 -7.81 -10.69 -6.69
C ASP A 55 -6.48 -11.34 -7.07
N LYS A 56 -6.14 -12.44 -6.41
CA LYS A 56 -4.89 -13.17 -6.65
C LYS A 56 -4.78 -13.71 -8.07
N GLU A 57 -5.89 -14.09 -8.70
CA GLU A 57 -5.92 -14.54 -10.11
C GLU A 57 -5.42 -13.43 -11.06
N LEU A 58 -5.88 -12.18 -10.87
CA LEU A 58 -5.41 -11.05 -11.66
C LEU A 58 -3.94 -10.72 -11.38
N LEU A 59 -3.50 -10.83 -10.12
CA LEU A 59 -2.10 -10.64 -9.77
C LEU A 59 -1.22 -11.70 -10.45
N GLU A 60 -1.58 -12.97 -10.39
CA GLU A 60 -0.86 -14.06 -11.07
C GLU A 60 -0.73 -13.81 -12.58
N LYS A 61 -1.77 -13.26 -13.19
CA LYS A 61 -1.80 -13.00 -14.63
C LYS A 61 -1.02 -11.75 -15.05
N TYR A 62 -0.93 -10.73 -14.21
CA TYR A 62 -0.49 -9.40 -14.60
C TYR A 62 0.59 -8.79 -13.69
N HIS A 63 1.30 -9.58 -12.86
CA HIS A 63 2.34 -9.08 -11.96
C HIS A 63 3.61 -8.59 -12.68
N GLU A 64 3.85 -9.03 -13.91
CA GLU A 64 5.08 -8.73 -14.62
C GLU A 64 5.30 -7.21 -14.78
N GLY A 65 6.52 -6.74 -14.50
CA GLY A 65 6.91 -5.34 -14.61
C GLY A 65 6.44 -4.46 -13.45
N LEU A 66 5.99 -5.08 -12.34
CA LEU A 66 5.55 -4.39 -11.13
C LEU A 66 6.49 -4.66 -9.96
N ILE A 67 6.58 -3.68 -9.06
CA ILE A 67 7.10 -3.81 -7.70
C ILE A 67 5.88 -3.76 -6.77
N CYS A 68 5.88 -4.61 -5.75
CA CYS A 68 4.78 -4.74 -4.80
C CYS A 68 5.26 -4.46 -3.37
N LEU A 69 4.45 -3.74 -2.58
CA LEU A 69 4.68 -3.52 -1.16
C LEU A 69 3.46 -4.00 -0.36
N SER A 70 3.68 -4.46 0.87
CA SER A 70 2.64 -5.09 1.70
C SER A 70 1.57 -4.13 2.23
N ALA A 71 1.67 -2.85 1.93
CA ALA A 71 0.77 -1.76 2.32
C ALA A 71 0.73 -1.47 3.84
N CYS A 72 -0.25 -0.67 4.25
CA CYS A 72 -0.48 -0.22 5.63
C CYS A 72 -1.12 -1.32 6.50
N LEU A 73 -1.63 -0.97 7.68
CA LEU A 73 -2.34 -1.88 8.59
C LEU A 73 -3.51 -2.63 7.93
N ALA A 74 -4.08 -2.11 6.84
CA ALA A 74 -5.14 -2.77 6.07
C ALA A 74 -4.62 -3.81 5.04
N GLY A 75 -3.31 -4.01 4.92
CA GLY A 75 -2.70 -5.04 4.08
C GLY A 75 -2.95 -6.46 4.58
N GLU A 76 -2.88 -7.47 3.69
CA GLU A 76 -3.14 -8.88 4.03
C GLU A 76 -2.18 -9.39 5.12
N VAL A 77 -0.90 -9.04 5.03
CA VAL A 77 0.13 -9.47 6.00
C VAL A 77 -0.06 -8.81 7.37
N PRO A 78 -0.18 -7.45 7.48
CA PRO A 78 -0.47 -6.81 8.75
C PRO A 78 -1.80 -7.28 9.38
N GLN A 79 -2.85 -7.47 8.60
CA GLN A 79 -4.14 -7.96 9.10
C GLN A 79 -4.05 -9.37 9.67
N ALA A 80 -3.25 -10.25 9.09
CA ALA A 80 -3.01 -11.58 9.64
C ALA A 80 -2.26 -11.51 10.99
N ILE A 81 -1.29 -10.58 11.12
CA ILE A 81 -0.57 -10.35 12.38
C ILE A 81 -1.53 -9.83 13.46
N LEU A 82 -2.37 -8.84 13.14
CA LEU A 82 -3.38 -8.29 14.07
C LEU A 82 -4.39 -9.34 14.53
N ALA A 83 -4.71 -10.30 13.66
CA ALA A 83 -5.56 -11.45 14.02
C ALA A 83 -4.82 -12.50 14.86
N GLY A 84 -3.53 -12.32 15.19
CA GLY A 84 -2.72 -13.28 15.94
C GLY A 84 -2.27 -14.49 15.12
N ASP A 85 -2.42 -14.46 13.80
CA ASP A 85 -2.10 -15.57 12.90
C ASP A 85 -0.80 -15.30 12.12
N TYR A 86 0.32 -15.45 12.82
CA TYR A 86 1.65 -15.21 12.25
C TYR A 86 1.98 -16.15 11.07
N GLU A 87 1.55 -17.40 11.14
CA GLU A 87 1.82 -18.38 10.07
C GLU A 87 1.07 -18.01 8.78
N ARG A 88 -0.16 -17.52 8.90
CA ARG A 88 -0.90 -16.97 7.75
C ARG A 88 -0.22 -15.72 7.19
N ALA A 89 0.26 -14.82 8.04
CA ALA A 89 1.02 -13.64 7.60
C ALA A 89 2.28 -14.05 6.81
N LYS A 90 3.01 -15.03 7.33
CA LYS A 90 4.22 -15.57 6.69
C LYS A 90 3.89 -16.25 5.36
N ALA A 91 2.86 -17.07 5.31
CA ALA A 91 2.41 -17.73 4.07
C ALA A 91 2.00 -16.70 3.00
N ALA A 92 1.27 -15.66 3.38
CA ALA A 92 0.90 -14.57 2.47
C ALA A 92 2.14 -13.83 1.93
N ALA A 93 3.08 -13.46 2.82
CA ALA A 93 4.30 -12.76 2.42
C ALA A 93 5.15 -13.61 1.46
N LEU A 94 5.28 -14.91 1.72
CA LEU A 94 6.00 -15.82 0.84
C LEU A 94 5.32 -15.97 -0.51
N TRP A 95 3.98 -16.04 -0.55
CA TRP A 95 3.23 -16.09 -1.80
C TRP A 95 3.48 -14.83 -2.66
N TYR A 96 3.46 -13.63 -2.07
CA TYR A 96 3.78 -12.39 -2.80
C TYR A 96 5.23 -12.38 -3.27
N ARG A 97 6.18 -12.78 -2.42
CA ARG A 97 7.60 -12.87 -2.80
C ARG A 97 7.80 -13.79 -4.00
N ASP A 98 7.20 -14.96 -3.97
CA ASP A 98 7.36 -15.97 -5.01
C ASP A 98 6.69 -15.55 -6.33
N LEU A 99 5.58 -14.81 -6.24
CA LEU A 99 4.87 -14.27 -7.40
C LEU A 99 5.66 -13.13 -8.08
N PHE A 100 6.09 -12.12 -7.31
CA PHE A 100 6.76 -10.94 -7.87
C PHE A 100 8.25 -11.18 -8.14
N GLY A 101 8.84 -12.17 -7.50
CA GLY A 101 10.25 -12.50 -7.61
C GLY A 101 11.15 -11.64 -6.75
N GLU A 102 12.42 -12.03 -6.64
CA GLU A 102 13.42 -11.37 -5.81
C GLU A 102 13.59 -9.89 -6.20
N GLY A 103 13.63 -9.01 -5.19
CA GLY A 103 13.80 -7.57 -5.36
C GLY A 103 12.56 -6.82 -5.88
N ASN A 104 11.42 -7.50 -6.08
CA ASN A 104 10.18 -6.85 -6.51
C ASN A 104 9.03 -6.98 -5.50
N TYR A 105 9.26 -7.56 -4.33
CA TYR A 105 8.32 -7.53 -3.21
C TYR A 105 9.01 -7.05 -1.95
N TYR A 106 8.37 -6.16 -1.20
CA TYR A 106 8.89 -5.56 0.03
C TYR A 106 7.86 -5.64 1.14
N ILE A 107 8.32 -6.00 2.35
CA ILE A 107 7.54 -5.77 3.57
C ILE A 107 7.59 -4.27 3.87
N GLU A 108 6.44 -3.64 3.83
CA GLU A 108 6.29 -2.21 4.11
C GLU A 108 6.21 -2.00 5.62
N LEU A 109 7.04 -1.10 6.13
CA LEU A 109 7.07 -0.71 7.54
C LEU A 109 6.54 0.70 7.69
N GLN A 110 5.56 0.88 8.56
CA GLN A 110 4.98 2.16 8.90
C GLN A 110 4.90 2.29 10.42
N ASP A 111 5.08 3.50 10.92
CA ASP A 111 4.93 3.83 12.35
C ASP A 111 4.29 5.23 12.45
N HIS A 112 3.06 5.28 12.89
CA HIS A 112 2.29 6.50 13.11
C HIS A 112 1.99 6.72 14.59
N GLY A 113 2.59 5.91 15.48
CA GLY A 113 2.34 5.95 16.93
C GLY A 113 0.97 5.39 17.32
N LEU A 114 0.38 4.54 16.48
CA LEU A 114 -0.86 3.82 16.78
C LEU A 114 -0.58 2.64 17.73
N GLU A 115 -1.57 2.22 18.50
CA GLU A 115 -1.45 1.05 19.37
C GLU A 115 -1.16 -0.22 18.56
N GLU A 116 -1.76 -0.35 17.39
CA GLU A 116 -1.57 -1.45 16.46
C GLU A 116 -0.12 -1.51 15.93
N ASP A 117 0.53 -0.37 15.74
CA ASP A 117 1.93 -0.31 15.26
C ASP A 117 2.87 -1.01 16.24
N ASN A 118 2.64 -0.89 17.56
CA ASN A 118 3.43 -1.58 18.58
C ASN A 118 3.38 -3.11 18.47
N THR A 119 2.28 -3.64 17.93
CA THR A 119 2.10 -5.08 17.71
C THR A 119 2.65 -5.50 16.34
N VAL A 120 2.31 -4.75 15.30
CA VAL A 120 2.56 -5.13 13.90
C VAL A 120 4.01 -4.93 13.50
N LEU A 121 4.60 -3.77 13.81
CA LEU A 121 5.95 -3.41 13.35
C LEU A 121 7.03 -4.42 13.77
N PRO A 122 7.14 -4.85 15.04
CA PRO A 122 8.11 -5.86 15.44
C PRO A 122 7.92 -7.21 14.74
N GLN A 123 6.66 -7.60 14.49
CA GLN A 123 6.35 -8.87 13.83
C GLN A 123 6.68 -8.81 12.32
N LEU A 124 6.45 -7.67 11.66
CA LEU A 124 6.85 -7.46 10.26
C LEU A 124 8.38 -7.52 10.10
N ILE A 125 9.14 -6.87 11.00
CA ILE A 125 10.59 -6.92 11.01
C ILE A 125 11.09 -8.36 11.21
N LYS A 126 10.50 -9.08 12.18
CA LYS A 126 10.80 -10.50 12.40
C LYS A 126 10.53 -11.34 11.15
N LEU A 127 9.35 -11.17 10.55
CA LEU A 127 8.92 -11.87 9.34
C LEU A 127 9.87 -11.60 8.17
N ALA A 128 10.23 -10.34 7.94
CA ALA A 128 11.17 -9.94 6.91
C ALA A 128 12.54 -10.61 7.08
N ARG A 129 13.07 -10.63 8.31
CA ARG A 129 14.34 -11.30 8.63
C ARG A 129 14.29 -12.81 8.47
N GLU A 130 13.20 -13.46 8.89
CA GLU A 130 13.02 -14.91 8.75
C GLU A 130 12.88 -15.37 7.29
N THR A 131 12.24 -14.56 6.46
CA THR A 131 11.93 -14.89 5.06
C THR A 131 12.95 -14.38 4.05
N GLY A 132 13.85 -13.48 4.48
CA GLY A 132 14.77 -12.78 3.60
C GLY A 132 14.12 -11.73 2.69
N ILE A 133 12.85 -11.40 2.92
CA ILE A 133 12.14 -10.37 2.13
C ILE A 133 12.65 -8.99 2.55
N PRO A 134 13.08 -8.13 1.60
CA PRO A 134 13.53 -6.79 1.94
C PRO A 134 12.40 -5.94 2.52
N MET A 135 12.77 -4.98 3.40
CA MET A 135 11.85 -4.04 4.01
C MET A 135 11.92 -2.68 3.31
N ALA A 136 10.80 -1.94 3.30
CA ALA A 136 10.74 -0.55 2.86
C ALA A 136 10.00 0.29 3.90
N ALA A 137 10.62 1.37 4.38
CA ALA A 137 9.99 2.31 5.31
C ALA A 137 9.19 3.35 4.54
N THR A 138 7.90 3.47 4.84
CA THR A 138 7.01 4.48 4.27
C THR A 138 6.21 5.17 5.36
N ASN A 139 5.45 6.21 5.02
CA ASN A 139 4.68 6.96 6.01
C ASN A 139 3.20 7.10 5.69
N ASP A 140 2.68 6.46 4.65
CA ASP A 140 1.25 6.54 4.27
C ASP A 140 0.71 8.00 4.35
N SER A 141 1.46 8.93 3.73
CA SER A 141 1.25 10.37 3.92
C SER A 141 -0.09 10.83 3.33
N HIS A 142 -0.91 11.48 4.15
CA HIS A 142 -2.23 11.97 3.78
C HIS A 142 -2.30 13.50 3.71
N TYR A 143 -1.28 14.19 4.21
CA TYR A 143 -1.14 15.64 4.16
C TYR A 143 0.35 16.04 4.15
N LEU A 144 0.62 17.30 3.80
CA LEU A 144 1.99 17.74 3.55
C LEU A 144 2.76 18.02 4.85
N ARG A 145 2.17 18.74 5.79
CA ARG A 145 2.81 19.18 7.03
C ARG A 145 2.04 18.67 8.23
N LYS A 146 2.71 18.49 9.36
CA LYS A 146 2.10 18.01 10.61
C LYS A 146 0.90 18.84 11.05
N GLU A 147 0.98 20.16 10.94
CA GLU A 147 -0.11 21.08 11.27
C GLU A 147 -1.33 20.96 10.36
N ASP A 148 -1.20 20.35 9.18
CA ASP A 148 -2.29 20.14 8.23
C ASP A 148 -3.24 18.99 8.66
N ALA A 149 -2.90 18.23 9.70
CA ALA A 149 -3.75 17.15 10.23
C ALA A 149 -5.19 17.62 10.53
N LYS A 150 -5.34 18.84 11.08
CA LYS A 150 -6.65 19.43 11.36
C LYS A 150 -7.46 19.71 10.09
N MET A 151 -6.81 20.17 9.03
CA MET A 151 -7.45 20.42 7.74
C MET A 151 -7.86 19.10 7.07
N GLN A 152 -7.04 18.07 7.18
CA GLN A 152 -7.37 16.73 6.71
C GLN A 152 -8.62 16.17 7.41
N GLY A 153 -8.78 16.40 8.72
CA GLY A 153 -10.00 16.03 9.45
C GLY A 153 -11.25 16.70 8.88
N ILE A 154 -11.16 17.96 8.48
CA ILE A 154 -12.27 18.67 7.82
C ILE A 154 -12.58 18.08 6.44
N LEU A 155 -11.55 17.76 5.65
CA LEU A 155 -11.73 17.11 4.34
C LEU A 155 -12.39 15.73 4.46
N LEU A 156 -12.02 14.94 5.47
CA LEU A 156 -12.67 13.66 5.76
C LEU A 156 -14.16 13.84 6.12
N CYS A 157 -14.51 14.87 6.89
CA CYS A 157 -15.91 15.20 7.17
C CYS A 157 -16.70 15.50 5.88
N ILE A 158 -16.14 16.30 4.98
CA ILE A 158 -16.75 16.61 3.68
C ILE A 158 -16.93 15.35 2.84
N GLN A 159 -15.89 14.51 2.76
CA GLN A 159 -15.90 13.27 1.98
C GLN A 159 -16.94 12.26 2.48
N THR A 160 -17.13 12.18 3.80
CA THR A 160 -18.04 11.22 4.44
C THR A 160 -19.45 11.78 4.69
N GLY A 161 -19.71 13.04 4.34
CA GLY A 161 -20.98 13.71 4.60
C GLY A 161 -21.26 13.95 6.09
N LYS A 162 -20.20 14.09 6.89
CA LYS A 162 -20.25 14.35 8.33
C LYS A 162 -19.88 15.79 8.65
N THR A 163 -20.17 16.21 9.88
CA THR A 163 -19.73 17.47 10.44
C THR A 163 -18.61 17.26 11.47
N ILE A 164 -17.91 18.32 11.82
CA ILE A 164 -16.84 18.28 12.83
C ILE A 164 -17.39 17.85 14.21
N GLN A 165 -18.67 18.08 14.46
CA GLN A 165 -19.34 17.80 15.74
C GLN A 165 -19.85 16.36 15.84
N ASP A 166 -19.90 15.61 14.73
CA ASP A 166 -20.38 14.23 14.73
C ASP A 166 -19.39 13.32 15.47
N ALA A 167 -19.90 12.56 16.44
CA ALA A 167 -19.08 11.66 17.24
C ALA A 167 -18.51 10.46 16.44
N ASP A 168 -19.18 10.10 15.35
CA ASP A 168 -18.80 8.99 14.45
C ASP A 168 -18.12 9.50 13.16
N LYS A 169 -17.56 10.71 13.17
CA LYS A 169 -16.75 11.19 12.06
C LYS A 169 -15.48 10.36 11.90
N MET A 170 -15.06 10.20 10.66
CA MET A 170 -13.76 9.60 10.37
C MET A 170 -12.65 10.61 10.71
N GLU A 171 -11.67 10.19 11.51
CA GLU A 171 -10.48 10.99 11.81
C GLU A 171 -9.26 10.10 12.01
N PHE A 172 -8.08 10.63 11.74
CA PHE A 172 -6.82 9.99 12.10
C PHE A 172 -6.60 10.10 13.61
N GLN A 173 -6.14 9.04 14.24
CA GLN A 173 -5.90 8.99 15.69
C GLN A 173 -4.65 9.79 16.09
N THR A 174 -3.73 10.02 15.15
CA THR A 174 -2.48 10.78 15.35
C THR A 174 -2.29 11.79 14.23
N ASP A 175 -1.36 12.71 14.41
CA ASP A 175 -0.96 13.71 13.42
C ASP A 175 0.32 13.32 12.64
N GLU A 176 0.66 12.02 12.65
CA GLU A 176 1.92 11.50 12.10
C GLU A 176 1.86 11.13 10.60
N PHE A 177 0.72 11.34 9.92
CA PHE A 177 0.52 11.01 8.51
C PHE A 177 0.96 12.13 7.54
N TYR A 178 1.96 12.93 7.92
CA TYR A 178 2.53 13.98 7.07
C TYR A 178 3.74 13.50 6.29
N VAL A 179 4.17 14.29 5.30
CA VAL A 179 5.39 13.99 4.53
C VAL A 179 6.61 14.29 5.42
N LYS A 180 7.14 13.26 6.07
CA LYS A 180 8.34 13.34 6.90
C LYS A 180 9.59 13.59 6.04
N THR A 181 10.55 14.30 6.61
CA THR A 181 11.88 14.47 6.02
C THR A 181 12.67 13.16 6.05
N THR A 182 13.73 13.09 5.25
CA THR A 182 14.63 11.93 5.26
C THR A 182 15.21 11.66 6.65
N ASP A 183 15.60 12.71 7.36
CA ASP A 183 16.20 12.58 8.70
C ASP A 183 15.17 12.05 9.72
N GLU A 184 13.94 12.56 9.70
CA GLU A 184 12.84 12.05 10.54
C GLU A 184 12.55 10.56 10.25
N MET A 185 12.55 10.15 8.99
CA MET A 185 12.34 8.74 8.62
C MET A 185 13.50 7.86 9.12
N TYR A 186 14.75 8.29 8.98
CA TYR A 186 15.90 7.53 9.50
C TYR A 186 15.94 7.49 11.04
N GLU A 187 15.47 8.52 11.73
CA GLU A 187 15.32 8.52 13.19
C GLU A 187 14.24 7.51 13.62
N LEU A 188 13.06 7.58 12.99
CA LEU A 188 11.91 6.72 13.28
C LEU A 188 12.23 5.23 13.05
N PHE A 189 12.94 4.90 11.98
CA PHE A 189 13.34 3.53 11.64
C PHE A 189 14.81 3.23 11.93
N SER A 190 15.39 3.88 12.96
CA SER A 190 16.80 3.70 13.33
C SER A 190 17.17 2.25 13.65
N MET A 191 16.21 1.41 14.07
CA MET A 191 16.41 -0.02 14.32
C MET A 191 16.53 -0.87 13.03
N VAL A 192 16.13 -0.33 11.87
CA VAL A 192 16.18 -0.98 10.56
C VAL A 192 16.47 0.02 9.43
N PRO A 193 17.62 0.74 9.47
CA PRO A 193 17.93 1.82 8.53
C PRO A 193 17.98 1.36 7.07
N GLU A 194 18.19 0.06 6.85
CA GLU A 194 18.10 -0.56 5.52
C GLU A 194 16.72 -0.43 4.88
N ALA A 195 15.64 -0.32 5.68
CA ALA A 195 14.30 -0.12 5.17
C ALA A 195 14.15 1.26 4.53
N CYS A 196 14.75 2.31 5.10
CA CYS A 196 14.83 3.63 4.47
C CYS A 196 15.71 3.60 3.22
N ALA A 197 16.89 2.98 3.28
CA ALA A 197 17.79 2.90 2.13
C ALA A 197 17.17 2.14 0.94
N ASN A 198 16.32 1.15 1.18
CA ASN A 198 15.66 0.38 0.13
C ASN A 198 14.64 1.22 -0.66
N THR A 199 14.11 2.31 -0.11
CA THR A 199 13.20 3.20 -0.86
C THR A 199 13.89 3.82 -2.07
N ALA A 200 15.18 4.14 -1.98
CA ALA A 200 15.96 4.61 -3.12
C ALA A 200 16.11 3.54 -4.21
N LYS A 201 16.34 2.27 -3.81
CA LYS A 201 16.40 1.14 -4.75
C LYS A 201 15.07 0.88 -5.46
N ILE A 202 13.94 1.14 -4.77
CA ILE A 202 12.61 1.06 -5.38
C ILE A 202 12.39 2.22 -6.36
N ALA A 203 12.81 3.43 -5.99
CA ALA A 203 12.62 4.62 -6.81
C ALA A 203 13.42 4.59 -8.11
N GLU A 204 14.62 3.98 -8.12
CA GLU A 204 15.51 3.94 -9.26
C GLU A 204 14.84 3.35 -10.52
N PRO A 205 14.29 2.13 -10.54
CA PRO A 205 13.60 1.58 -11.71
C PRO A 205 12.28 2.30 -12.01
N VAL A 206 11.56 2.79 -10.99
CA VAL A 206 10.28 3.48 -11.16
C VAL A 206 10.45 4.85 -11.80
N SER A 207 11.53 5.56 -11.52
CA SER A 207 11.80 6.90 -12.06
C SER A 207 11.96 6.95 -13.59
N TYR A 208 12.22 5.81 -14.23
CA TYR A 208 12.30 5.69 -15.70
C TYR A 208 10.95 5.38 -16.38
N THR A 209 9.87 5.23 -15.61
CA THR A 209 8.54 4.97 -16.15
C THR A 209 7.89 6.27 -16.61
N HIS A 210 8.43 6.86 -17.71
CA HIS A 210 7.86 8.05 -18.33
C HIS A 210 6.93 7.66 -19.47
N LEU A 211 5.66 8.03 -19.35
CA LEU A 211 4.73 8.05 -20.47
C LEU A 211 5.10 9.23 -21.37
N ARG A 212 5.50 8.96 -22.60
CA ARG A 212 5.60 10.02 -23.62
C ARG A 212 4.19 10.42 -24.00
N ALA A 213 3.81 11.67 -23.74
CA ALA A 213 2.60 12.24 -24.25
C ALA A 213 2.64 12.18 -25.79
N HIS A 214 1.62 11.61 -26.41
CA HIS A 214 1.40 11.73 -27.85
C HIS A 214 0.74 13.09 -28.10
N GLU A 215 1.55 14.12 -28.20
CA GLU A 215 1.05 15.43 -28.61
C GLU A 215 0.68 15.38 -30.10
N THR A 216 -0.51 15.86 -30.43
CA THR A 216 -0.84 16.13 -31.83
C THR A 216 -0.11 17.39 -32.28
N ALA A 217 0.20 17.52 -33.57
CA ALA A 217 0.90 18.69 -34.14
C ALA A 217 0.22 20.03 -33.78
N ALA A 218 -1.07 20.02 -33.44
CA ALA A 218 -1.83 21.19 -33.00
C ALA A 218 -1.49 21.65 -31.57
N ASN A 219 -0.85 20.80 -30.75
CA ASN A 219 -0.50 21.10 -29.35
C ASN A 219 1.00 21.43 -29.18
N LEU A 220 1.73 21.54 -30.27
CA LEU A 220 3.16 21.87 -30.31
C LEU A 220 3.40 23.39 -30.51
N VAL A 221 2.57 24.25 -29.91
CA VAL A 221 2.74 25.72 -29.94
C VAL A 221 3.30 26.22 -28.65
#